data_a951c37685bf0afb63e1921d6ccc490e
#
_entry.id   a951c37685bf0afb63e1921d6ccc490e
#
_cell.length_a   1.000
_cell.length_b   1.000
_cell.length_c   1.000
_cell.angle_alpha   90.00
_cell.angle_beta   90.00
_cell.angle_gamma   90.00
#
_symmetry.space_group_name_H-M   'P 1'
#
loop_
_entity.id
_entity.type
_entity.pdbx_description
1 polymer ?
#
loop_
_entity_poly.entity_id
_entity_poly.type
_entity_poly.pdbx_seq_one_letter_code
_entity_poly.pdbx_strand_id
1 'polypeptide(L)'
;MKFLRLAFYVLIAQLVLSGCAGEAVEETSSSSSSEINFDAYVDRNASSRSGVTDNTFLQGRTFNAGFGVFARYKYTDETISPLMLMNNEHVYWKNWKGDYSDWGYENTRYWPNEGSVDFYAFAPHSTEPKLVSPKDNGNYAIEESNSTYIYFPSNMSPVDLVWANAKGRTKTNERVKFTFSHALARI
;
A
#
# COMPACT_ATOMS: atom_id res chain seq x y z
N MET A 1 -48.98 -16.86 -59.71
CA MET A 1 -47.67 -17.24 -59.24
C MET A 1 -46.72 -16.04 -58.89
N LYS A 2 -46.94 -14.84 -59.40
CA LYS A 2 -46.10 -13.68 -59.08
C LYS A 2 -46.38 -13.10 -57.70
N PHE A 3 -47.60 -13.12 -57.23
CA PHE A 3 -47.97 -12.59 -55.90
C PHE A 3 -47.45 -13.45 -54.72
N LEU A 4 -47.34 -14.75 -54.92
CA LEU A 4 -46.85 -15.67 -53.89
C LEU A 4 -45.36 -15.50 -53.65
N ARG A 5 -44.58 -15.13 -54.67
CA ARG A 5 -43.18 -14.85 -54.57
C ARG A 5 -42.90 -13.52 -53.84
N LEU A 6 -43.76 -12.51 -54.04
CA LEU A 6 -43.64 -11.22 -53.40
C LEU A 6 -43.93 -11.32 -51.90
N ALA A 7 -44.94 -12.11 -51.49
CA ALA A 7 -45.24 -12.36 -50.08
C ALA A 7 -44.11 -13.09 -49.35
N PHE A 8 -43.38 -13.97 -50.02
CA PHE A 8 -42.26 -14.70 -49.45
C PHE A 8 -41.07 -13.82 -49.23
N TYR A 9 -40.77 -12.85 -50.10
CA TYR A 9 -39.71 -11.89 -49.94
C TYR A 9 -40.01 -10.86 -48.83
N VAL A 10 -41.24 -10.46 -48.63
CA VAL A 10 -41.65 -9.56 -47.54
C VAL A 10 -41.56 -10.27 -46.20
N LEU A 11 -41.87 -11.58 -46.13
CA LEU A 11 -41.74 -12.36 -44.90
C LEU A 11 -40.29 -12.60 -44.50
N ILE A 12 -39.38 -12.77 -45.45
CA ILE A 12 -37.95 -12.94 -45.19
C ILE A 12 -37.33 -11.62 -44.77
N ALA A 13 -37.78 -10.48 -45.29
CA ALA A 13 -37.26 -9.16 -44.90
C ALA A 13 -37.61 -8.77 -43.44
N GLN A 14 -38.67 -9.32 -42.86
CA GLN A 14 -39.07 -9.07 -41.48
C GLN A 14 -38.31 -9.95 -40.45
N LEU A 15 -37.69 -11.05 -40.87
CA LEU A 15 -36.94 -11.93 -39.99
C LEU A 15 -35.49 -11.45 -39.69
N VAL A 16 -35.02 -10.43 -40.39
CA VAL A 16 -33.62 -9.95 -40.25
C VAL A 16 -33.50 -8.74 -39.28
N LEU A 17 -34.64 -8.22 -38.77
CA LEU A 17 -34.65 -7.02 -37.90
C LEU A 17 -34.86 -7.32 -36.41
N SER A 18 -34.90 -8.58 -35.99
CA SER A 18 -35.07 -8.95 -34.58
C SER A 18 -33.84 -9.57 -33.95
N GLY A 19 -32.67 -9.21 -34.42
CA GLY A 19 -31.40 -9.73 -33.92
C GLY A 19 -30.42 -8.67 -33.49
N CYS A 20 -30.79 -7.79 -32.56
CA CYS A 20 -29.89 -7.05 -31.71
C CYS A 20 -30.64 -6.59 -30.47
N ALA A 21 -31.13 -7.55 -29.70
CA ALA A 21 -31.15 -7.35 -28.27
C ALA A 21 -29.68 -7.43 -27.85
N GLY A 22 -29.01 -6.28 -27.69
CA GLY A 22 -27.77 -6.21 -27.00
C GLY A 22 -28.03 -6.80 -25.63
N GLU A 23 -27.50 -7.99 -25.37
CA GLU A 23 -27.24 -8.40 -24.02
C GLU A 23 -26.42 -7.24 -23.41
N ALA A 24 -27.06 -6.52 -22.50
CA ALA A 24 -26.32 -5.72 -21.55
C ALA A 24 -25.40 -6.72 -20.89
N VAL A 25 -24.14 -6.76 -21.32
CA VAL A 25 -23.08 -7.31 -20.53
C VAL A 25 -23.18 -6.49 -19.25
N GLU A 26 -23.79 -7.07 -18.20
CA GLU A 26 -23.55 -6.62 -16.86
C GLU A 26 -22.03 -6.62 -16.78
N GLU A 27 -21.44 -5.43 -16.85
CA GLU A 27 -20.09 -5.24 -16.36
C GLU A 27 -20.15 -5.72 -14.92
N THR A 28 -19.82 -7.01 -14.74
CA THR A 28 -19.41 -7.51 -13.47
C THR A 28 -18.31 -6.55 -13.10
N SER A 29 -18.64 -5.60 -12.22
CA SER A 29 -17.67 -4.73 -11.62
C SER A 29 -16.67 -5.66 -10.95
N SER A 30 -15.64 -6.05 -11.71
CA SER A 30 -14.46 -6.65 -11.14
C SER A 30 -14.06 -5.62 -10.10
N SER A 31 -14.22 -5.97 -8.84
CA SER A 31 -13.71 -5.19 -7.75
C SER A 31 -12.21 -5.15 -7.97
N SER A 32 -11.74 -4.16 -8.74
CA SER A 32 -10.32 -3.95 -8.93
C SER A 32 -9.78 -3.72 -7.54
N SER A 33 -9.05 -4.71 -7.05
CA SER A 33 -8.35 -4.58 -5.79
C SER A 33 -7.39 -3.42 -5.96
N SER A 34 -7.68 -2.28 -5.31
CA SER A 34 -6.79 -1.13 -5.38
C SER A 34 -5.48 -1.47 -4.70
N GLU A 35 -4.37 -1.21 -5.38
CA GLU A 35 -3.03 -1.37 -4.83
C GLU A 35 -2.79 -0.39 -3.69
N ILE A 36 -2.03 -0.84 -2.71
CA ILE A 36 -1.54 0.04 -1.63
C ILE A 36 -0.30 0.76 -2.15
N ASN A 37 -0.41 2.07 -2.31
CA ASN A 37 0.68 2.93 -2.74
C ASN A 37 1.02 3.95 -1.66
N PHE A 38 2.26 4.48 -1.69
CA PHE A 38 2.79 5.34 -0.65
C PHE A 38 3.22 6.69 -1.19
N ASP A 39 3.13 7.71 -0.32
CA ASP A 39 3.85 8.98 -0.40
C ASP A 39 4.61 9.20 0.89
N ALA A 40 5.80 9.76 0.81
CA ALA A 40 6.64 9.95 1.97
C ALA A 40 7.43 11.26 1.88
N TYR A 41 7.50 11.97 2.99
CA TYR A 41 8.39 13.11 3.16
C TYR A 41 8.83 13.24 4.63
N VAL A 42 10.00 13.84 4.83
CA VAL A 42 10.51 14.18 6.17
C VAL A 42 10.20 15.65 6.43
N ASP A 43 9.62 15.94 7.60
CA ASP A 43 9.32 17.32 8.00
C ASP A 43 10.63 18.12 8.17
N ARG A 44 10.65 19.34 7.63
CA ARG A 44 11.85 20.18 7.49
C ARG A 44 12.39 20.78 8.78
N ASN A 45 11.86 20.42 9.93
CA ASN A 45 12.31 20.97 11.23
C ASN A 45 13.68 20.49 11.68
N ALA A 46 14.40 19.68 10.89
CA ALA A 46 15.77 19.28 11.16
C ALA A 46 16.75 20.20 10.45
N SER A 47 17.56 20.92 11.21
CA SER A 47 18.69 21.69 10.67
C SER A 47 19.66 20.77 9.95
N SER A 48 20.01 21.09 8.70
CA SER A 48 20.92 20.32 7.87
C SER A 48 22.29 20.14 8.51
N ARG A 49 22.57 18.93 9.00
CA ARG A 49 23.91 18.46 9.28
C ARG A 49 24.18 17.23 8.44
N SER A 50 25.43 17.03 8.03
CA SER A 50 25.86 15.82 7.34
C SER A 50 25.40 14.56 8.08
N GLY A 51 24.73 13.63 7.38
CA GLY A 51 24.23 12.38 7.94
C GLY A 51 22.77 12.41 8.44
N VAL A 52 22.00 13.44 8.11
CA VAL A 52 20.58 13.54 8.46
C VAL A 52 19.74 12.77 7.43
N THR A 53 18.76 12.02 7.92
CA THR A 53 17.74 11.38 7.07
C THR A 53 16.72 12.42 6.64
N ASP A 54 16.85 12.91 5.42
CA ASP A 54 16.00 13.91 4.79
C ASP A 54 15.31 13.36 3.52
N ASN A 55 14.57 14.19 2.82
CA ASN A 55 13.90 13.79 1.58
C ASN A 55 14.89 13.39 0.48
N THR A 56 16.07 14.01 0.43
CA THR A 56 17.13 13.66 -0.53
C THR A 56 17.67 12.26 -0.24
N PHE A 57 17.87 11.95 1.04
CA PHE A 57 18.27 10.61 1.45
C PHE A 57 17.19 9.57 1.13
N LEU A 58 15.93 9.84 1.47
CA LEU A 58 14.83 8.89 1.19
C LEU A 58 14.71 8.55 -0.30
N GLN A 59 14.88 9.54 -1.16
CA GLN A 59 14.82 9.38 -2.64
C GLN A 59 16.17 9.00 -3.25
N GLY A 60 17.16 8.71 -2.41
CA GLY A 60 18.50 8.31 -2.83
C GLY A 60 18.55 6.93 -3.47
N ARG A 61 19.76 6.55 -3.89
CA ARG A 61 20.04 5.24 -4.51
C ARG A 61 20.93 4.35 -3.67
N THR A 62 21.20 4.74 -2.44
CA THR A 62 21.96 3.90 -1.53
C THR A 62 21.15 2.69 -1.11
N PHE A 63 21.80 1.61 -0.71
CA PHE A 63 21.16 0.36 -0.32
C PHE A 63 20.08 0.53 0.76
N ASN A 64 20.27 1.47 1.68
CA ASN A 64 19.36 1.76 2.77
C ASN A 64 18.48 3.01 2.53
N ALA A 65 18.52 3.60 1.33
CA ALA A 65 17.60 4.67 0.95
C ALA A 65 16.15 4.16 0.89
N GLY A 66 15.20 5.07 1.02
CA GLY A 66 13.80 4.70 1.18
C GLY A 66 13.46 4.41 2.64
N PHE A 67 12.42 3.60 2.85
CA PHE A 67 11.90 3.33 4.18
C PHE A 67 11.34 1.91 4.29
N GLY A 68 11.29 1.39 5.51
CA GLY A 68 10.64 0.13 5.83
C GLY A 68 9.20 0.35 6.25
N VAL A 69 8.29 -0.51 5.81
CA VAL A 69 6.86 -0.46 6.18
C VAL A 69 6.43 -1.77 6.80
N PHE A 70 5.79 -1.64 7.97
CA PHE A 70 4.96 -2.69 8.54
C PHE A 70 3.49 -2.31 8.37
N ALA A 71 2.64 -3.27 8.02
CA ALA A 71 1.21 -3.05 7.91
C ALA A 71 0.44 -4.17 8.61
N ARG A 72 -0.47 -3.81 9.51
CA ARG A 72 -1.35 -4.73 10.22
C ARG A 72 -2.77 -4.53 9.77
N TYR A 73 -3.35 -5.57 9.21
CA TYR A 73 -4.76 -5.61 8.88
C TYR A 73 -5.58 -6.00 10.10
N LYS A 74 -6.56 -5.20 10.42
CA LYS A 74 -7.56 -5.45 11.47
C LYS A 74 -8.89 -5.78 10.83
N TYR A 75 -9.41 -6.95 11.15
CA TYR A 75 -10.72 -7.39 10.70
C TYR A 75 -11.83 -6.53 11.32
N THR A 76 -12.98 -6.48 10.68
CA THR A 76 -14.19 -5.87 11.24
C THR A 76 -14.63 -6.60 12.50
N ASP A 77 -14.45 -7.92 12.52
CA ASP A 77 -14.63 -8.73 13.73
C ASP A 77 -13.38 -8.61 14.62
N GLU A 78 -13.49 -7.87 15.71
CA GLU A 78 -12.41 -7.63 16.66
C GLU A 78 -11.96 -8.88 17.42
N THR A 79 -12.71 -9.98 17.36
CA THR A 79 -12.32 -11.27 17.98
C THR A 79 -11.22 -11.95 17.17
N ILE A 80 -11.08 -11.60 15.89
CA ILE A 80 -10.05 -12.13 15.02
C ILE A 80 -8.75 -11.34 15.24
N SER A 81 -7.67 -12.07 15.48
CA SER A 81 -6.34 -11.46 15.63
C SER A 81 -5.91 -10.75 14.35
N PRO A 82 -5.32 -9.55 14.44
CA PRO A 82 -4.81 -8.84 13.28
C PRO A 82 -3.79 -9.64 12.47
N LEU A 83 -3.81 -9.48 11.15
CA LEU A 83 -2.90 -10.13 10.21
C LEU A 83 -1.78 -9.17 9.81
N MET A 84 -0.53 -9.66 9.79
CA MET A 84 0.59 -8.92 9.19
C MET A 84 0.44 -8.90 7.67
N LEU A 85 0.07 -7.74 7.12
CA LEU A 85 -0.10 -7.54 5.68
C LEU A 85 1.22 -7.20 4.99
N MET A 86 2.06 -6.40 5.65
CA MET A 86 3.44 -6.08 5.25
C MET A 86 4.36 -6.26 6.44
N ASN A 87 5.49 -6.93 6.23
CA ASN A 87 6.48 -7.18 7.28
C ASN A 87 7.82 -6.62 6.86
N ASN A 88 8.10 -5.38 7.26
CA ASN A 88 9.32 -4.66 6.90
C ASN A 88 9.55 -4.57 5.38
N GLU A 89 8.48 -4.26 4.63
CA GLU A 89 8.58 -4.10 3.18
C GLU A 89 9.42 -2.86 2.85
N HIS A 90 10.44 -3.03 2.00
CA HIS A 90 11.29 -1.93 1.58
C HIS A 90 10.61 -1.11 0.49
N VAL A 91 10.23 0.11 0.81
CA VAL A 91 9.70 1.09 -0.14
C VAL A 91 10.82 2.04 -0.55
N TYR A 92 11.11 2.10 -1.84
CA TYR A 92 12.22 2.86 -2.39
C TYR A 92 11.78 3.72 -3.58
N TRP A 93 12.58 4.75 -3.88
CA TRP A 93 12.32 5.66 -4.98
C TRP A 93 12.71 5.03 -6.31
N LYS A 94 11.73 4.69 -7.13
CA LYS A 94 11.94 4.18 -8.49
C LYS A 94 12.18 5.35 -9.42
N ASN A 95 13.37 5.41 -10.00
CA ASN A 95 13.68 6.37 -11.04
C ASN A 95 13.83 5.59 -12.36
N TRP A 96 12.74 5.41 -13.08
CA TRP A 96 12.78 4.79 -14.40
C TRP A 96 13.31 5.80 -15.42
N LYS A 97 14.12 5.33 -16.36
CA LYS A 97 14.69 6.13 -17.46
C LYS A 97 13.59 7.00 -18.07
N GLY A 98 13.59 8.29 -17.79
CA GLY A 98 12.91 9.32 -18.57
C GLY A 98 11.59 9.69 -18.03
N ASP A 99 11.00 9.93 -17.05
CA ASP A 99 9.80 10.68 -16.69
C ASP A 99 8.91 10.17 -15.54
N TYR A 100 9.16 8.96 -15.01
CA TYR A 100 8.41 8.48 -13.87
C TYR A 100 9.30 8.19 -12.67
N SER A 101 9.38 9.15 -11.77
CA SER A 101 9.93 8.96 -10.43
C SER A 101 8.78 8.73 -9.47
N ASP A 102 8.74 7.57 -8.81
CA ASP A 102 7.67 7.22 -7.89
C ASP A 102 8.15 6.27 -6.79
N TRP A 103 7.42 6.23 -5.67
CA TRP A 103 7.60 5.23 -4.63
C TRP A 103 7.14 3.86 -5.11
N GLY A 104 7.89 2.83 -4.78
CA GLY A 104 7.49 1.48 -5.09
C GLY A 104 8.19 0.45 -4.22
N TYR A 105 7.70 -0.78 -4.25
CA TYR A 105 8.20 -1.92 -3.52
C TYR A 105 8.00 -3.19 -4.35
N GLU A 106 8.61 -4.31 -3.94
CA GLU A 106 8.64 -5.51 -4.78
C GLU A 106 7.34 -6.33 -4.71
N ASN A 107 6.82 -6.53 -3.50
CA ASN A 107 5.70 -7.43 -3.28
C ASN A 107 4.39 -6.63 -3.20
N THR A 108 3.83 -6.25 -4.33
CA THR A 108 2.59 -5.47 -4.40
C THR A 108 1.50 -6.03 -3.48
N ARG A 109 0.94 -5.17 -2.64
CA ARG A 109 -0.18 -5.48 -1.74
C ARG A 109 -1.40 -4.69 -2.12
N TYR A 110 -2.54 -5.27 -1.84
CA TYR A 110 -3.85 -4.72 -2.17
C TYR A 110 -4.65 -4.42 -0.91
N TRP A 111 -5.48 -3.41 -0.99
CA TRP A 111 -6.37 -3.08 0.09
C TRP A 111 -7.35 -4.23 0.36
N PRO A 112 -7.56 -4.63 1.63
CA PRO A 112 -8.64 -5.52 1.99
C PRO A 112 -9.99 -4.85 1.69
N ASN A 113 -11.00 -5.64 1.35
CA ASN A 113 -12.33 -5.12 1.01
C ASN A 113 -13.07 -4.53 2.21
N GLU A 114 -12.74 -4.97 3.41
CA GLU A 114 -13.34 -4.54 4.68
C GLU A 114 -12.27 -4.42 5.77
N GLY A 115 -12.66 -3.93 6.94
CA GLY A 115 -11.73 -3.71 8.04
C GLY A 115 -10.84 -2.49 7.83
N SER A 116 -9.71 -2.47 8.52
CA SER A 116 -8.75 -1.35 8.44
C SER A 116 -7.30 -1.83 8.52
N VAL A 117 -6.40 -1.00 8.04
CA VAL A 117 -4.95 -1.27 8.08
C VAL A 117 -4.25 -0.18 8.87
N ASP A 118 -3.43 -0.60 9.82
CA ASP A 118 -2.50 0.28 10.52
C ASP A 118 -1.11 0.13 9.90
N PHE A 119 -0.55 1.24 9.44
CA PHE A 119 0.79 1.30 8.88
C PHE A 119 1.77 1.95 9.86
N TYR A 120 2.98 1.41 9.90
CA TYR A 120 4.11 1.91 10.67
C TYR A 120 5.33 1.93 9.76
N ALA A 121 5.99 3.07 9.67
CA ALA A 121 7.12 3.26 8.77
C ALA A 121 8.32 3.84 9.50
N PHE A 122 9.51 3.52 9.03
CA PHE A 122 10.78 4.03 9.55
C PHE A 122 11.81 4.18 8.43
N ALA A 123 12.74 5.09 8.59
CA ALA A 123 13.89 5.24 7.70
C ALA A 123 15.13 5.65 8.50
N PRO A 124 16.34 5.30 8.03
CA PRO A 124 16.70 4.52 6.83
C PRO A 124 16.17 3.09 6.88
N HIS A 125 15.96 2.47 5.71
CA HIS A 125 15.56 1.06 5.67
C HIS A 125 16.66 0.14 6.23
N SER A 126 16.25 -0.84 7.02
CA SER A 126 17.06 -1.93 7.53
C SER A 126 16.20 -3.17 7.70
N THR A 127 16.78 -4.35 7.59
CA THR A 127 16.09 -5.62 7.79
C THR A 127 15.93 -6.03 9.25
N GLU A 128 16.66 -5.34 10.16
CA GLU A 128 16.72 -5.70 11.59
C GLU A 128 15.50 -5.28 12.43
N PRO A 129 14.85 -4.12 12.16
CA PRO A 129 13.70 -3.71 12.95
C PRO A 129 12.52 -4.67 12.84
N LYS A 130 11.76 -4.76 13.93
CA LYS A 130 10.57 -5.63 14.03
C LYS A 130 9.38 -4.84 14.56
N LEU A 131 8.19 -5.18 14.09
CA LEU A 131 6.96 -4.65 14.67
C LEU A 131 6.57 -5.51 15.87
N VAL A 132 6.39 -4.87 17.03
CA VAL A 132 5.93 -5.51 18.25
C VAL A 132 4.50 -5.05 18.53
N SER A 133 3.64 -5.98 18.92
CA SER A 133 2.25 -5.72 19.24
C SER A 133 1.72 -6.68 20.28
N PRO A 134 0.82 -6.24 21.17
CA PRO A 134 0.28 -7.05 22.26
C PRO A 134 -0.52 -8.28 21.81
N LYS A 135 -1.06 -8.25 20.58
CA LYS A 135 -1.90 -9.33 20.04
C LYS A 135 -1.13 -10.27 19.07
N ASP A 136 0.17 -10.10 18.94
CA ASP A 136 0.99 -11.00 18.11
C ASP A 136 1.35 -12.22 18.94
N ASN A 137 0.60 -13.30 18.79
CA ASN A 137 0.87 -14.57 19.46
C ASN A 137 2.24 -15.12 19.06
N GLY A 138 3.27 -14.73 19.78
CA GLY A 138 4.38 -15.61 20.05
C GLY A 138 5.62 -15.55 19.19
N ASN A 139 5.81 -14.62 18.26
CA ASN A 139 7.06 -14.57 17.50
C ASN A 139 8.03 -13.44 17.87
N TYR A 140 7.63 -12.56 18.75
CA TYR A 140 8.49 -11.49 19.26
C TYR A 140 8.54 -11.59 20.78
N ALA A 141 9.64 -12.18 21.29
CA ALA A 141 9.90 -12.32 22.72
C ALA A 141 10.28 -10.97 23.35
N ILE A 142 9.41 -9.99 23.27
CA ILE A 142 9.55 -8.73 23.99
C ILE A 142 8.27 -8.56 24.79
N GLU A 143 8.44 -8.24 26.06
CA GLU A 143 7.45 -8.09 27.10
C GLU A 143 6.10 -7.54 26.62
N GLU A 144 5.00 -8.01 27.21
CA GLU A 144 3.65 -7.56 26.96
C GLU A 144 3.55 -6.03 26.95
N SER A 145 3.48 -5.47 25.78
CA SER A 145 3.21 -4.05 25.59
C SER A 145 1.77 -3.85 25.21
N ASN A 146 1.08 -2.93 25.90
CA ASN A 146 -0.28 -2.51 25.53
C ASN A 146 -0.33 -1.68 24.24
N SER A 147 0.81 -1.45 23.57
CA SER A 147 0.90 -0.63 22.39
C SER A 147 1.72 -1.31 21.30
N THR A 148 1.42 -0.97 20.04
CA THR A 148 2.20 -1.40 18.89
C THR A 148 3.32 -0.39 18.63
N TYR A 149 4.56 -0.87 18.47
CA TYR A 149 5.73 -0.05 18.19
C TYR A 149 6.74 -0.79 17.31
N ILE A 150 7.68 -0.05 16.72
CA ILE A 150 8.81 -0.63 16.00
C ILE A 150 9.96 -0.78 17.00
N TYR A 151 10.45 -1.99 17.14
CA TYR A 151 11.64 -2.31 17.92
C TYR A 151 12.88 -2.23 17.03
N PHE A 152 13.89 -1.49 17.52
CA PHE A 152 15.21 -1.38 16.90
C PHE A 152 16.23 -2.07 17.79
N PRO A 153 16.96 -3.10 17.27
CA PRO A 153 18.02 -3.75 18.04
C PRO A 153 19.13 -2.76 18.42
N SER A 154 19.66 -2.92 19.63
CA SER A 154 20.71 -2.03 20.17
C SER A 154 22.06 -2.11 19.44
N ASN A 155 22.27 -3.16 18.65
CA ASN A 155 23.47 -3.36 17.83
C ASN A 155 23.43 -2.66 16.46
N MET A 156 22.33 -1.99 16.13
CA MET A 156 22.27 -1.20 14.90
C MET A 156 23.25 -0.04 14.97
N SER A 157 23.89 0.23 13.84
CA SER A 157 24.75 1.42 13.71
C SER A 157 23.94 2.68 14.02
N PRO A 158 24.53 3.66 14.72
CA PRO A 158 23.85 4.93 14.97
C PRO A 158 23.52 5.61 13.65
N VAL A 159 22.24 5.81 13.43
CA VAL A 159 21.69 6.50 12.27
C VAL A 159 20.68 7.54 12.75
N ASP A 160 20.48 8.57 11.96
CA ASP A 160 19.40 9.51 12.21
C ASP A 160 18.09 8.84 11.81
N LEU A 161 17.44 8.26 12.81
CA LEU A 161 16.20 7.49 12.64
C LEU A 161 15.01 8.42 12.56
N VAL A 162 14.20 8.24 11.53
CA VAL A 162 12.89 8.89 11.40
C VAL A 162 11.78 7.85 11.35
N TRP A 163 10.60 8.20 11.84
CA TRP A 163 9.46 7.32 11.89
C TRP A 163 8.15 8.04 11.55
N ALA A 164 7.17 7.27 11.09
CA ALA A 164 5.82 7.75 10.81
C ALA A 164 4.80 6.63 11.03
N ASN A 165 3.53 6.98 11.19
CA ASN A 165 2.44 6.02 11.16
C ASN A 165 1.21 6.59 10.45
N ALA A 166 0.36 5.68 9.94
CA ALA A 166 -0.94 5.99 9.35
C ALA A 166 -1.93 4.90 9.78
N LYS A 167 -2.66 5.15 10.85
CA LYS A 167 -3.54 4.14 11.48
C LYS A 167 -4.98 4.23 10.99
N GLY A 168 -5.72 3.10 11.09
CA GLY A 168 -7.13 3.02 10.80
C GLY A 168 -7.48 3.31 9.34
N ARG A 169 -6.56 3.02 8.41
CA ARG A 169 -6.79 3.28 6.98
C ARG A 169 -7.69 2.20 6.40
N THR A 170 -8.69 2.62 5.64
CA THR A 170 -9.60 1.75 4.91
C THR A 170 -9.30 1.79 3.41
N LYS A 171 -9.88 0.87 2.65
CA LYS A 171 -9.70 0.79 1.20
C LYS A 171 -9.93 2.15 0.53
N THR A 172 -8.95 2.58 -0.25
CA THR A 172 -8.96 3.84 -0.99
C THR A 172 -8.09 3.75 -2.23
N ASN A 173 -8.29 4.64 -3.19
CA ASN A 173 -7.40 4.82 -4.33
C ASN A 173 -6.31 5.87 -4.04
N GLU A 174 -6.37 6.53 -2.88
CA GLU A 174 -5.35 7.48 -2.46
C GLU A 174 -4.12 6.76 -1.91
N ARG A 175 -2.97 7.41 -2.02
CA ARG A 175 -1.72 6.94 -1.44
C ARG A 175 -1.74 7.08 0.08
N VAL A 176 -1.12 6.14 0.77
CA VAL A 176 -0.83 6.27 2.21
C VAL A 176 0.30 7.27 2.39
N LYS A 177 0.01 8.40 3.03
CA LYS A 177 0.99 9.48 3.22
C LYS A 177 1.70 9.32 4.56
N PHE A 178 3.04 9.30 4.50
CA PHE A 178 3.90 9.34 5.69
C PHE A 178 4.58 10.68 5.81
N THR A 179 4.36 11.34 6.95
CA THR A 179 5.15 12.49 7.38
C THR A 179 6.11 11.99 8.45
N PHE A 180 7.38 11.85 8.08
CA PHE A 180 8.39 11.35 8.99
C PHE A 180 8.87 12.42 9.98
N SER A 181 9.00 12.01 11.23
CA SER A 181 9.57 12.80 12.31
C SER A 181 10.82 12.11 12.85
N HIS A 182 11.82 12.88 13.28
CA HIS A 182 13.04 12.33 13.91
C HIS A 182 12.69 11.62 15.21
N ALA A 183 13.18 10.39 15.38
CA ALA A 183 12.90 9.57 16.57
C ALA A 183 13.69 10.04 17.81
N LEU A 184 14.86 10.64 17.59
CA LEU A 184 15.73 11.12 18.67
C LEU A 184 15.58 12.62 18.79
N ALA A 185 14.98 13.04 19.91
CA ALA A 185 15.07 14.43 20.33
C ALA A 185 16.55 14.75 20.60
N ARG A 186 17.00 15.84 20.06
CA ARG A 186 18.34 16.35 20.30
C ARG A 186 18.41 16.91 21.70
N ILE A 187 19.29 16.38 22.52
CA ILE A 187 19.70 16.98 23.78
C ILE A 187 20.78 18.03 23.51
#